data_562979c9d02f89558f4ae4a78dcc3aa5
#
_entry.id   562979c9d02f89558f4ae4a78dcc3aa5
#
_cell.length_a   1.000
_cell.length_b   1.000
_cell.length_c   1.000
_cell.angle_alpha   90.00
_cell.angle_beta   90.00
_cell.angle_gamma   90.00
#
_symmetry.space_group_name_H-M   'P 1'
#
loop_
_entity.id
_entity.type
_entity.pdbx_description
1 polymer ?
#
loop_
_entity_poly.entity_id
_entity_poly.type
_entity_poly.pdbx_seq_one_letter_code
_entity_poly.pdbx_strand_id
1 'polypeptide(L)'
;MYRARNIHYEHSDRVRGLASGGIGAMHQLAQHVGLVAAIDRQVEVLKGHLPYHESDHVLGIAYNVLCGGTCLQDIEQRRQDEVYLDALGAQRIPDPTTAGDFCRRFDETTIEALQTAINETRVRVWRTQPAAFFDEAIIDADGTLAETTGQCKDGMDIAYNGVWGYHPLVVSLANTQEPLFLVNRRGNRPSSEGAAERFDQASALCREAGFQRITFRGDTDFTQTRHLDRWDAEGVRFVFGCDARANLIGLADALSARAWAPLERRPASAVRTEPRQRPVNVKEAIIGAREFKNFRLEAEAVAEFAYQPVACAQPYRMVVVRKNISVEQGDQRLFDQIRYFFYLTNDRQTPAAAIVFLANDRCNQENLIDQLKRVGATRMPVDTLLSNWAYMVMAALAWTLQAWFALRLPETGRWASRYAAEKRTVLRMEFTTFLHAFVLLPVQVVRTSRRLVFRLLAWNPWQAVFLRGVDQLHQPLHC
;
A
#
# COMPACT_ATOMS: atom_id res chain seq x y z
N MET A 1 31.64 -13.15 -14.53
CA MET A 1 31.95 -14.32 -15.34
C MET A 1 31.75 -15.55 -14.46
N TYR A 2 30.86 -16.47 -14.87
CA TYR A 2 30.59 -17.72 -14.13
C TYR A 2 31.70 -18.75 -14.43
N ARG A 3 32.33 -19.30 -13.38
CA ARG A 3 33.52 -20.19 -13.54
C ARG A 3 33.39 -21.53 -12.80
N ALA A 4 32.18 -21.85 -12.28
CA ALA A 4 31.99 -23.12 -11.58
C ALA A 4 32.12 -24.30 -12.56
N ARG A 5 33.14 -25.15 -12.36
CA ARG A 5 33.40 -26.32 -13.18
C ARG A 5 33.35 -27.64 -12.41
N ASN A 6 33.49 -27.59 -11.09
CA ASN A 6 33.52 -28.76 -10.21
C ASN A 6 32.42 -28.61 -9.18
N ILE A 7 31.19 -28.98 -9.55
CA ILE A 7 30.02 -29.00 -8.66
C ILE A 7 29.63 -30.45 -8.47
N HIS A 8 29.54 -30.87 -7.21
CA HIS A 8 29.08 -32.19 -6.81
C HIS A 8 27.83 -32.05 -5.98
N TYR A 9 26.88 -32.96 -6.16
CA TYR A 9 25.62 -33.02 -5.39
C TYR A 9 25.67 -34.27 -4.53
N GLU A 10 25.35 -34.11 -3.25
CA GLU A 10 25.26 -35.21 -2.29
C GLU A 10 24.01 -35.01 -1.38
N HIS A 11 23.51 -36.09 -0.83
CA HIS A 11 22.51 -36.01 0.20
C HIS A 11 23.11 -35.63 1.54
N SER A 12 22.49 -34.66 2.22
CA SER A 12 22.85 -34.31 3.58
C SER A 12 21.66 -34.51 4.51
N ASP A 13 21.80 -35.41 5.45
CA ASP A 13 20.86 -35.69 6.54
C ASP A 13 21.17 -34.93 7.83
N ARG A 14 22.30 -34.22 7.89
CA ARG A 14 22.79 -33.49 9.06
C ARG A 14 22.63 -31.97 9.00
N VAL A 15 22.53 -31.40 7.81
CA VAL A 15 22.43 -29.95 7.62
C VAL A 15 21.02 -29.62 7.17
N ARG A 16 20.33 -28.80 7.96
CA ARG A 16 19.02 -28.28 7.65
C ARG A 16 19.16 -26.80 7.29
N GLY A 17 18.75 -26.41 6.12
CA GLY A 17 18.81 -25.05 5.60
C GLY A 17 17.46 -24.55 5.17
N LEU A 18 17.22 -23.24 5.29
CA LEU A 18 16.01 -22.57 4.82
C LEU A 18 16.41 -21.28 4.12
N ALA A 19 15.91 -21.06 2.90
CA ALA A 19 16.17 -19.84 2.14
C ALA A 19 15.34 -18.65 2.66
N SER A 20 14.19 -18.92 3.28
CA SER A 20 13.27 -17.91 3.85
C SER A 20 13.31 -17.91 5.38
N GLY A 21 14.49 -17.85 5.98
CA GLY A 21 14.67 -17.97 7.43
C GLY A 21 14.00 -16.91 8.27
N GLY A 22 13.63 -15.75 7.68
CA GLY A 22 12.88 -14.70 8.35
C GLY A 22 11.39 -15.00 8.51
N ILE A 23 10.86 -16.05 7.87
CA ILE A 23 9.42 -16.36 7.96
C ILE A 23 8.98 -16.71 9.38
N GLY A 24 9.84 -17.35 10.15
CA GLY A 24 9.57 -17.64 11.57
C GLY A 24 9.36 -16.36 12.39
N ALA A 25 10.12 -15.30 12.11
CA ALA A 25 9.91 -13.99 12.75
C ALA A 25 8.59 -13.34 12.33
N MET A 26 8.17 -13.48 11.07
CA MET A 26 6.87 -12.99 10.60
C MET A 26 5.72 -13.74 11.27
N HIS A 27 5.85 -15.06 11.47
CA HIS A 27 4.85 -15.84 12.22
C HIS A 27 4.81 -15.43 13.70
N GLN A 28 5.97 -15.28 14.33
CA GLN A 28 6.04 -14.75 15.70
C GLN A 28 5.42 -13.35 15.81
N LEU A 29 5.62 -12.48 14.84
CA LEU A 29 4.95 -11.18 14.77
C LEU A 29 3.42 -11.36 14.74
N ALA A 30 2.90 -12.18 13.84
CA ALA A 30 1.45 -12.42 13.71
C ALA A 30 0.84 -12.94 15.03
N GLN A 31 1.53 -13.86 15.70
CA GLN A 31 1.12 -14.34 17.04
C GLN A 31 1.21 -13.24 18.10
N HIS A 32 2.32 -12.54 18.16
CA HIS A 32 2.60 -11.51 19.16
C HIS A 32 1.59 -10.35 19.12
N VAL A 33 1.18 -9.90 17.94
CA VAL A 33 0.15 -8.85 17.78
C VAL A 33 -1.28 -9.38 17.95
N GLY A 34 -1.45 -10.69 18.10
CA GLY A 34 -2.74 -11.34 18.29
C GLY A 34 -3.58 -11.53 17.03
N LEU A 35 -2.94 -11.51 15.86
CA LEU A 35 -3.63 -11.67 14.56
C LEU A 35 -4.26 -13.06 14.44
N VAL A 36 -3.52 -14.12 14.79
CA VAL A 36 -4.01 -15.51 14.76
C VAL A 36 -5.33 -15.63 15.53
N ALA A 37 -5.33 -15.21 16.80
CA ALA A 37 -6.50 -15.28 17.65
C ALA A 37 -7.66 -14.38 17.16
N ALA A 38 -7.36 -13.26 16.52
CA ALA A 38 -8.39 -12.36 15.98
C ALA A 38 -9.08 -13.00 14.77
N ILE A 39 -8.32 -13.63 13.86
CA ILE A 39 -8.87 -14.34 12.70
C ILE A 39 -9.74 -15.51 13.17
N ASP A 40 -9.22 -16.41 14.02
CA ASP A 40 -9.93 -17.61 14.47
C ASP A 40 -11.19 -17.28 15.29
N ARG A 41 -11.26 -16.11 15.91
CA ARG A 41 -12.45 -15.65 16.65
C ARG A 41 -13.52 -15.06 15.74
N GLN A 42 -13.15 -14.38 14.65
CA GLN A 42 -14.09 -13.56 13.86
C GLN A 42 -14.48 -14.18 12.52
N VAL A 43 -13.62 -15.05 11.98
CA VAL A 43 -13.85 -15.65 10.67
C VAL A 43 -14.34 -17.08 10.86
N GLU A 44 -15.59 -17.35 10.46
CA GLU A 44 -16.22 -18.65 10.58
C GLU A 44 -16.64 -19.15 9.18
N VAL A 45 -15.73 -19.79 8.45
CA VAL A 45 -15.96 -20.34 7.10
C VAL A 45 -15.73 -21.84 7.02
N LEU A 46 -15.04 -22.43 8.01
CA LEU A 46 -14.79 -23.86 8.08
C LEU A 46 -15.91 -24.57 8.84
N LYS A 47 -16.37 -25.72 8.33
CA LYS A 47 -17.33 -26.58 9.02
C LYS A 47 -16.71 -27.37 10.19
N GLY A 48 -15.39 -27.41 10.26
CA GLY A 48 -14.61 -28.10 11.28
C GLY A 48 -13.18 -27.63 11.25
N HIS A 49 -12.54 -27.54 12.42
CA HIS A 49 -11.22 -26.95 12.61
C HIS A 49 -10.07 -27.99 12.61
N LEU A 50 -10.34 -29.18 12.15
CA LEU A 50 -9.29 -30.19 11.99
C LEU A 50 -9.19 -30.55 10.50
N PRO A 51 -8.00 -30.53 9.93
CA PRO A 51 -6.69 -30.33 10.58
C PRO A 51 -6.22 -28.86 10.64
N TYR A 52 -7.01 -27.91 10.16
CA TYR A 52 -6.63 -26.49 10.02
C TYR A 52 -7.68 -25.55 10.60
N HIS A 53 -7.23 -24.42 11.13
CA HIS A 53 -8.06 -23.28 11.48
C HIS A 53 -8.10 -22.25 10.35
N GLU A 54 -8.96 -21.25 10.43
CA GLU A 54 -9.07 -20.17 9.47
C GLU A 54 -7.77 -19.40 9.33
N SER A 55 -7.08 -19.13 10.45
CA SER A 55 -5.78 -18.46 10.47
C SER A 55 -4.69 -19.20 9.70
N ASP A 56 -4.70 -20.56 9.70
CA ASP A 56 -3.72 -21.37 8.97
C ASP A 56 -3.85 -21.15 7.45
N HIS A 57 -5.06 -21.03 6.94
CA HIS A 57 -5.32 -20.75 5.53
C HIS A 57 -4.97 -19.32 5.16
N VAL A 58 -5.43 -18.32 5.94
CA VAL A 58 -5.20 -16.90 5.72
C VAL A 58 -3.70 -16.61 5.73
N LEU A 59 -3.01 -17.06 6.79
CA LEU A 59 -1.56 -16.86 6.92
C LEU A 59 -0.77 -17.70 5.93
N GLY A 60 -1.25 -18.88 5.55
CA GLY A 60 -0.63 -19.71 4.52
C GLY A 60 -0.50 -18.98 3.18
N ILE A 61 -1.54 -18.25 2.75
CA ILE A 61 -1.51 -17.42 1.54
C ILE A 61 -0.55 -16.22 1.73
N ALA A 62 -0.66 -15.50 2.85
CA ALA A 62 0.22 -14.35 3.13
C ALA A 62 1.69 -14.76 3.24
N TYR A 63 2.00 -15.89 3.87
CA TYR A 63 3.37 -16.39 4.01
C TYR A 63 3.94 -16.92 2.71
N ASN A 64 3.11 -17.53 1.85
CA ASN A 64 3.55 -17.87 0.50
C ASN A 64 4.05 -16.62 -0.25
N VAL A 65 3.31 -15.51 -0.17
CA VAL A 65 3.71 -14.22 -0.74
C VAL A 65 5.00 -13.70 -0.09
N LEU A 66 5.10 -13.70 1.24
CA LEU A 66 6.30 -13.30 1.97
C LEU A 66 7.54 -14.14 1.62
N CYS A 67 7.35 -15.39 1.23
CA CYS A 67 8.43 -16.25 0.77
C CYS A 67 8.69 -16.13 -0.74
N GLY A 68 8.15 -15.10 -1.40
CA GLY A 68 8.36 -14.83 -2.82
C GLY A 68 7.47 -15.66 -3.74
N GLY A 69 6.43 -16.33 -3.21
CA GLY A 69 5.42 -17.02 -4.00
C GLY A 69 4.62 -16.05 -4.87
N THR A 70 4.32 -16.48 -6.07
CA THR A 70 3.64 -15.66 -7.08
C THR A 70 2.25 -16.16 -7.43
N CYS A 71 1.92 -17.37 -7.04
CA CYS A 71 0.61 -18.00 -7.24
C CYS A 71 0.32 -18.98 -6.11
N LEU A 72 -0.92 -19.47 -6.04
CA LEU A 72 -1.30 -20.48 -5.04
C LEU A 72 -0.49 -21.78 -5.18
N GLN A 73 -0.12 -22.15 -6.41
CA GLN A 73 0.67 -23.35 -6.67
C GLN A 73 2.05 -23.34 -5.96
N ASP A 74 2.63 -22.17 -5.71
CA ASP A 74 3.90 -22.07 -5.00
C ASP A 74 3.82 -22.53 -3.53
N ILE A 75 2.61 -22.64 -2.96
CA ILE A 75 2.38 -23.21 -1.63
C ILE A 75 2.91 -24.65 -1.55
N GLU A 76 2.88 -25.40 -2.65
CA GLU A 76 3.38 -26.78 -2.69
C GLU A 76 4.86 -26.87 -2.33
N GLN A 77 5.68 -25.91 -2.75
CA GLN A 77 7.10 -25.85 -2.37
C GLN A 77 7.28 -25.67 -0.86
N ARG A 78 6.39 -24.88 -0.22
CA ARG A 78 6.42 -24.63 1.23
C ARG A 78 5.95 -25.86 1.99
N ARG A 79 4.95 -26.55 1.46
CA ARG A 79 4.37 -27.74 2.07
C ARG A 79 5.35 -28.92 2.12
N GLN A 80 6.24 -29.02 1.15
CA GLN A 80 7.27 -30.06 1.06
C GLN A 80 8.57 -29.74 1.80
N ASP A 81 8.73 -28.51 2.31
CA ASP A 81 9.92 -28.09 3.04
C ASP A 81 9.73 -28.26 4.55
N GLU A 82 10.25 -29.38 5.09
CA GLU A 82 10.16 -29.67 6.53
C GLU A 82 10.79 -28.58 7.39
N VAL A 83 11.82 -27.88 6.90
CA VAL A 83 12.48 -26.81 7.66
C VAL A 83 11.61 -25.57 7.70
N TYR A 84 10.87 -25.31 6.65
CA TYR A 84 9.83 -24.25 6.62
C TYR A 84 8.70 -24.58 7.59
N LEU A 85 8.21 -25.81 7.61
CA LEU A 85 7.17 -26.25 8.55
C LEU A 85 7.64 -26.11 10.00
N ASP A 86 8.87 -26.51 10.30
CA ASP A 86 9.47 -26.31 11.64
C ASP A 86 9.55 -24.82 12.03
N ALA A 87 9.84 -23.92 11.06
CA ALA A 87 9.89 -22.47 11.33
C ALA A 87 8.53 -21.89 11.74
N LEU A 88 7.45 -22.52 11.28
CA LEU A 88 6.07 -22.15 11.64
C LEU A 88 5.55 -22.95 12.85
N GLY A 89 6.29 -23.97 13.32
CA GLY A 89 5.81 -24.92 14.32
C GLY A 89 4.68 -25.83 13.81
N ALA A 90 4.54 -25.98 12.49
CA ALA A 90 3.49 -26.74 11.83
C ALA A 90 3.98 -28.12 11.44
N GLN A 91 3.10 -29.13 11.51
CA GLN A 91 3.34 -30.46 10.96
C GLN A 91 3.01 -30.52 9.46
N ARG A 92 2.04 -29.73 9.04
CA ARG A 92 1.57 -29.60 7.64
C ARG A 92 0.85 -28.26 7.47
N ILE A 93 0.73 -27.82 6.23
CA ILE A 93 -0.06 -26.65 5.82
C ILE A 93 -1.03 -27.05 4.70
N PRO A 94 -2.12 -26.29 4.44
CA PRO A 94 -3.02 -26.52 3.33
C PRO A 94 -2.29 -26.60 1.98
N ASP A 95 -2.72 -27.48 1.11
CA ASP A 95 -2.24 -27.55 -0.27
C ASP A 95 -2.87 -26.44 -1.15
N PRO A 96 -2.34 -26.19 -2.37
CA PRO A 96 -2.84 -25.14 -3.27
C PRO A 96 -4.33 -25.25 -3.60
N THR A 97 -4.85 -26.46 -3.79
CA THR A 97 -6.27 -26.71 -4.09
C THR A 97 -7.13 -26.34 -2.88
N THR A 98 -6.74 -26.81 -1.71
CA THR A 98 -7.39 -26.50 -0.44
C THR A 98 -7.39 -24.98 -0.17
N ALA A 99 -6.30 -24.27 -0.49
CA ALA A 99 -6.23 -22.81 -0.35
C ALA A 99 -7.21 -22.09 -1.31
N GLY A 100 -7.34 -22.58 -2.56
CA GLY A 100 -8.34 -22.08 -3.50
C GLY A 100 -9.77 -22.34 -3.04
N ASP A 101 -10.05 -23.55 -2.54
CA ASP A 101 -11.36 -23.93 -2.02
C ASP A 101 -11.73 -23.15 -0.77
N PHE A 102 -10.76 -22.80 0.07
CA PHE A 102 -10.97 -21.93 1.21
C PHE A 102 -11.43 -20.54 0.77
N CYS A 103 -10.81 -19.93 -0.24
CA CYS A 103 -11.26 -18.65 -0.79
C CYS A 103 -12.71 -18.69 -1.29
N ARG A 104 -13.18 -19.84 -1.84
CA ARG A 104 -14.54 -20.00 -2.35
C ARG A 104 -15.62 -20.09 -1.27
N ARG A 105 -15.23 -20.27 0.00
CA ARG A 105 -16.17 -20.33 1.12
C ARG A 105 -16.61 -18.99 1.62
N PHE A 106 -15.91 -17.92 1.22
CA PHE A 106 -16.21 -16.58 1.68
C PHE A 106 -17.41 -15.97 0.94
N ASP A 107 -18.25 -15.32 1.73
CA ASP A 107 -19.24 -14.35 1.30
C ASP A 107 -18.81 -12.92 1.73
N GLU A 108 -19.61 -11.93 1.38
CA GLU A 108 -19.31 -10.54 1.72
C GLU A 108 -19.16 -10.32 3.23
N THR A 109 -20.03 -10.93 4.04
CA THR A 109 -20.00 -10.82 5.51
C THR A 109 -18.71 -11.37 6.11
N THR A 110 -18.28 -12.54 5.65
CA THR A 110 -17.07 -13.18 6.16
C THR A 110 -15.79 -12.52 5.66
N ILE A 111 -15.80 -11.89 4.47
CA ILE A 111 -14.70 -11.03 4.01
C ILE A 111 -14.58 -9.78 4.89
N GLU A 112 -15.71 -9.15 5.22
CA GLU A 112 -15.72 -7.99 6.14
C GLU A 112 -15.25 -8.40 7.55
N ALA A 113 -15.64 -9.58 8.03
CA ALA A 113 -15.14 -10.12 9.29
C ALA A 113 -13.61 -10.33 9.27
N LEU A 114 -13.05 -10.81 8.16
CA LEU A 114 -11.60 -10.93 8.00
C LEU A 114 -10.90 -9.56 8.01
N GLN A 115 -11.43 -8.57 7.31
CA GLN A 115 -10.90 -7.21 7.34
C GLN A 115 -11.02 -6.58 8.74
N THR A 116 -12.11 -6.86 9.46
CA THR A 116 -12.31 -6.41 10.85
C THR A 116 -11.27 -7.02 11.77
N ALA A 117 -10.99 -8.32 11.67
CA ALA A 117 -9.96 -8.99 12.47
C ALA A 117 -8.55 -8.38 12.23
N ILE A 118 -8.24 -8.08 10.97
CA ILE A 118 -6.98 -7.42 10.58
C ILE A 118 -6.95 -5.99 11.15
N ASN A 119 -8.03 -5.23 11.05
CA ASN A 119 -8.11 -3.85 11.53
C ASN A 119 -8.06 -3.76 13.05
N GLU A 120 -8.71 -4.67 13.79
CA GLU A 120 -8.59 -4.75 15.25
C GLU A 120 -7.14 -4.99 15.68
N THR A 121 -6.45 -5.90 14.98
CA THR A 121 -5.03 -6.16 15.23
C THR A 121 -4.17 -4.94 14.90
N ARG A 122 -4.47 -4.24 13.82
CA ARG A 122 -3.82 -2.99 13.39
C ARG A 122 -3.92 -1.91 14.48
N VAL A 123 -5.09 -1.69 15.04
CA VAL A 123 -5.30 -0.73 16.14
C VAL A 123 -4.41 -1.07 17.33
N ARG A 124 -4.27 -2.34 17.68
CA ARG A 124 -3.33 -2.77 18.75
C ARG A 124 -1.89 -2.42 18.42
N VAL A 125 -1.45 -2.63 17.18
CA VAL A 125 -0.10 -2.25 16.74
C VAL A 125 0.09 -0.73 16.77
N TRP A 126 -0.88 0.04 16.30
CA TRP A 126 -0.83 1.50 16.33
C TRP A 126 -0.76 2.05 17.75
N ARG A 127 -1.52 1.51 18.70
CA ARG A 127 -1.51 1.95 20.12
C ARG A 127 -0.15 1.79 20.81
N THR A 128 0.77 1.04 20.22
CA THR A 128 2.17 0.97 20.71
C THR A 128 3.05 2.12 20.19
N GLN A 129 2.53 3.01 19.35
CA GLN A 129 3.29 4.12 18.79
C GLN A 129 3.30 5.34 19.73
N PRO A 130 4.27 6.25 19.59
CA PRO A 130 4.33 7.47 20.38
C PRO A 130 3.14 8.40 20.08
N ALA A 131 2.80 9.30 21.03
CA ALA A 131 1.63 10.20 20.92
C ALA A 131 1.60 11.00 19.60
N ALA A 132 2.73 11.46 19.09
CA ALA A 132 2.82 12.19 17.83
C ALA A 132 2.37 11.38 16.59
N PHE A 133 2.34 10.05 16.69
CA PHE A 133 1.78 9.19 15.63
C PHE A 133 0.30 9.47 15.38
N PHE A 134 -0.43 9.87 16.41
CA PHE A 134 -1.87 10.09 16.40
C PHE A 134 -2.30 11.53 16.11
N ASP A 135 -1.36 12.42 15.76
CA ASP A 135 -1.70 13.82 15.49
C ASP A 135 -2.69 13.96 14.32
N GLU A 136 -2.50 13.21 13.24
CA GLU A 136 -3.34 13.26 12.06
C GLU A 136 -3.30 11.94 11.29
N ALA A 137 -4.48 11.42 10.92
CA ALA A 137 -4.63 10.34 9.96
C ALA A 137 -4.96 10.90 8.58
N ILE A 138 -4.14 10.59 7.59
CA ILE A 138 -4.40 10.92 6.19
C ILE A 138 -4.89 9.66 5.51
N ILE A 139 -6.15 9.68 5.05
CA ILE A 139 -6.83 8.54 4.44
C ILE A 139 -6.97 8.80 2.95
N ASP A 140 -6.36 7.95 2.16
CA ASP A 140 -6.43 7.97 0.70
C ASP A 140 -7.37 6.90 0.18
N ALA A 141 -8.08 7.21 -0.90
CA ALA A 141 -8.84 6.23 -1.66
C ALA A 141 -8.48 6.31 -3.15
N ASP A 142 -8.38 5.14 -3.78
CA ASP A 142 -8.15 5.03 -5.22
C ASP A 142 -8.70 3.71 -5.75
N GLY A 143 -9.06 3.69 -7.05
CA GLY A 143 -9.40 2.48 -7.79
C GLY A 143 -8.20 1.93 -8.54
N THR A 144 -8.19 0.62 -8.78
CA THR A 144 -7.17 0.02 -9.64
C THR A 144 -7.78 -1.08 -10.51
N LEU A 145 -7.26 -1.26 -11.72
CA LEU A 145 -7.67 -2.36 -12.56
C LEU A 145 -6.86 -3.61 -12.25
N ALA A 146 -7.57 -4.72 -12.05
CA ALA A 146 -7.01 -6.07 -11.91
C ALA A 146 -7.40 -6.87 -13.14
N GLU A 147 -6.52 -6.89 -14.15
CA GLU A 147 -6.72 -7.58 -15.41
C GLU A 147 -6.81 -9.09 -15.19
N THR A 148 -7.69 -9.77 -15.95
CA THR A 148 -7.77 -11.22 -16.00
C THR A 148 -7.99 -11.71 -17.42
N THR A 149 -7.31 -12.80 -17.77
CA THR A 149 -7.47 -13.50 -19.05
C THR A 149 -8.47 -14.67 -18.96
N GLY A 150 -9.00 -14.94 -17.75
CA GLY A 150 -9.93 -16.04 -17.52
C GLY A 150 -11.32 -15.72 -18.07
N GLN A 151 -11.79 -16.53 -19.03
CA GLN A 151 -13.06 -16.29 -19.73
C GLN A 151 -14.32 -16.67 -18.93
N CYS A 152 -14.18 -17.46 -17.86
CA CYS A 152 -15.29 -17.99 -17.07
C CYS A 152 -15.33 -17.44 -15.64
N LYS A 153 -14.70 -16.29 -15.38
CA LYS A 153 -14.67 -15.71 -14.04
C LYS A 153 -15.92 -14.87 -13.77
N ASP A 154 -16.64 -15.21 -12.71
CA ASP A 154 -17.79 -14.42 -12.27
C ASP A 154 -17.38 -13.02 -11.82
N GLY A 155 -18.19 -12.02 -12.15
CA GLY A 155 -17.98 -10.62 -11.78
C GLY A 155 -16.92 -9.87 -12.58
N MET A 156 -16.19 -10.51 -13.50
CA MET A 156 -15.36 -9.77 -14.44
C MET A 156 -16.22 -8.98 -15.42
N ASP A 157 -15.71 -7.83 -15.84
CA ASP A 157 -16.36 -6.97 -16.83
C ASP A 157 -15.32 -6.15 -17.58
N ILE A 158 -15.76 -5.45 -18.64
CA ILE A 158 -14.89 -4.58 -19.40
C ILE A 158 -14.78 -3.21 -18.75
N ALA A 159 -13.56 -2.78 -18.46
CA ALA A 159 -13.29 -1.46 -17.92
C ALA A 159 -13.39 -0.36 -18.99
N TYR A 160 -13.44 0.89 -18.55
CA TYR A 160 -13.53 2.07 -19.45
C TYR A 160 -12.42 2.16 -20.51
N ASN A 161 -11.26 1.55 -20.26
CA ASN A 161 -10.13 1.50 -21.17
C ASN A 161 -10.07 0.23 -22.04
N GLY A 162 -11.12 -0.60 -22.01
CA GLY A 162 -11.21 -1.83 -22.80
C GLY A 162 -10.54 -3.07 -22.17
N VAL A 163 -9.99 -2.95 -20.94
CA VAL A 163 -9.37 -4.08 -20.23
C VAL A 163 -10.44 -4.92 -19.54
N TRP A 164 -10.37 -6.24 -19.69
CA TRP A 164 -11.22 -7.20 -19.01
C TRP A 164 -10.67 -7.53 -17.62
N GLY A 165 -11.53 -7.45 -16.62
CA GLY A 165 -11.11 -7.78 -15.24
C GLY A 165 -12.04 -7.26 -14.17
N TYR A 166 -11.42 -6.87 -13.07
CA TYR A 166 -12.06 -6.30 -11.88
C TYR A 166 -11.54 -4.88 -11.65
N HIS A 167 -12.29 -4.10 -10.88
CA HIS A 167 -11.91 -2.74 -10.51
C HIS A 167 -11.91 -2.57 -8.98
N PRO A 168 -10.93 -3.14 -8.26
CA PRO A 168 -10.83 -3.00 -6.81
C PRO A 168 -10.73 -1.55 -6.36
N LEU A 169 -11.39 -1.26 -5.22
CA LEU A 169 -11.21 -0.04 -4.43
C LEU A 169 -10.19 -0.31 -3.31
N VAL A 170 -9.25 0.58 -3.14
CA VAL A 170 -8.24 0.56 -2.09
C VAL A 170 -8.39 1.82 -1.24
N VAL A 171 -8.71 1.66 0.04
CA VAL A 171 -8.69 2.75 1.03
C VAL A 171 -7.56 2.48 2.01
N SER A 172 -6.68 3.46 2.21
CA SER A 172 -5.45 3.28 2.96
C SER A 172 -5.15 4.41 3.93
N LEU A 173 -4.31 4.14 4.94
CA LEU A 173 -3.68 5.15 5.77
C LEU A 173 -2.34 5.55 5.13
N ALA A 174 -2.25 6.76 4.60
CA ALA A 174 -1.05 7.28 3.94
C ALA A 174 0.17 7.37 4.88
N ASN A 175 -0.06 7.60 6.17
CA ASN A 175 1.00 7.70 7.19
C ASN A 175 1.88 6.46 7.23
N THR A 176 1.29 5.27 7.10
CA THR A 176 1.94 3.95 7.20
C THR A 176 1.90 3.16 5.90
N GLN A 177 1.21 3.69 4.88
CA GLN A 177 0.96 3.00 3.60
C GLN A 177 0.24 1.64 3.79
N GLU A 178 -0.62 1.53 4.80
CA GLU A 178 -1.40 0.31 5.06
C GLU A 178 -2.75 0.37 4.36
N PRO A 179 -3.17 -0.67 3.61
CA PRO A 179 -4.53 -0.80 3.14
C PRO A 179 -5.45 -1.07 4.34
N LEU A 180 -6.43 -0.20 4.57
CA LEU A 180 -7.42 -0.34 5.64
C LEU A 180 -8.61 -1.18 5.17
N PHE A 181 -9.07 -0.87 3.96
CA PHE A 181 -10.17 -1.58 3.31
C PHE A 181 -9.83 -1.84 1.84
N LEU A 182 -10.10 -3.05 1.43
CA LEU A 182 -9.99 -3.53 0.06
C LEU A 182 -11.36 -4.05 -0.36
N VAL A 183 -11.88 -3.58 -1.47
CA VAL A 183 -13.18 -4.03 -2.02
C VAL A 183 -12.99 -4.46 -3.45
N ASN A 184 -13.21 -5.73 -3.76
CA ASN A 184 -13.20 -6.18 -5.14
C ASN A 184 -14.55 -5.84 -5.81
N ARG A 185 -14.50 -5.30 -7.01
CA ARG A 185 -15.70 -4.84 -7.76
C ARG A 185 -15.60 -5.29 -9.22
N ARG A 186 -16.73 -5.32 -9.91
CA ARG A 186 -16.76 -5.57 -11.36
C ARG A 186 -15.94 -4.55 -12.12
N GLY A 187 -15.35 -4.95 -13.26
CA GLY A 187 -14.44 -4.10 -14.04
C GLY A 187 -15.05 -2.79 -14.56
N ASN A 188 -16.36 -2.77 -14.79
CA ASN A 188 -17.11 -1.61 -15.33
C ASN A 188 -17.56 -0.61 -14.24
N ARG A 189 -17.20 -0.81 -12.97
CA ARG A 189 -17.65 0.08 -11.89
C ARG A 189 -16.84 1.37 -11.84
N PRO A 190 -17.48 2.52 -11.52
CA PRO A 190 -16.75 3.78 -11.30
C PRO A 190 -15.73 3.67 -10.16
N SER A 191 -14.60 4.37 -10.28
CA SER A 191 -13.52 4.34 -9.26
C SER A 191 -14.03 4.68 -7.86
N SER A 192 -14.94 5.63 -7.73
CA SER A 192 -15.46 6.14 -6.44
C SER A 192 -16.67 5.39 -5.88
N GLU A 193 -17.16 4.35 -6.57
CA GLU A 193 -18.31 3.58 -6.04
C GLU A 193 -17.96 2.93 -4.70
N GLY A 194 -18.79 3.16 -3.68
CA GLY A 194 -18.59 2.64 -2.31
C GLY A 194 -17.47 3.35 -1.53
N ALA A 195 -16.83 4.38 -2.09
CA ALA A 195 -15.71 5.04 -1.42
C ALA A 195 -16.15 5.85 -0.18
N ALA A 196 -17.33 6.48 -0.21
CA ALA A 196 -17.79 7.28 0.92
C ALA A 196 -17.98 6.43 2.19
N GLU A 197 -18.61 5.27 2.06
CA GLU A 197 -18.81 4.32 3.15
C GLU A 197 -17.48 3.84 3.71
N ARG A 198 -16.48 3.60 2.85
CA ARG A 198 -15.14 3.16 3.26
C ARG A 198 -14.35 4.28 3.89
N PHE A 199 -14.48 5.52 3.43
CA PHE A 199 -13.93 6.70 4.12
C PHE A 199 -14.49 6.83 5.53
N ASP A 200 -15.80 6.66 5.71
CA ASP A 200 -16.47 6.75 7.01
C ASP A 200 -15.97 5.64 7.96
N GLN A 201 -15.85 4.40 7.46
CA GLN A 201 -15.31 3.27 8.23
C GLN A 201 -13.83 3.50 8.61
N ALA A 202 -13.02 4.00 7.68
CA ALA A 202 -11.61 4.30 7.94
C ALA A 202 -11.45 5.44 8.95
N SER A 203 -12.30 6.47 8.87
CA SER A 203 -12.36 7.55 9.86
C SER A 203 -12.71 7.02 11.25
N ALA A 204 -13.74 6.17 11.36
CA ALA A 204 -14.13 5.56 12.61
C ALA A 204 -12.99 4.71 13.22
N LEU A 205 -12.35 3.88 12.41
CA LEU A 205 -11.19 3.08 12.80
C LEU A 205 -10.03 3.94 13.33
N CYS A 206 -9.69 5.02 12.62
CA CYS A 206 -8.62 5.91 13.03
C CYS A 206 -8.96 6.66 14.33
N ARG A 207 -10.23 7.10 14.49
CA ARG A 207 -10.70 7.74 15.73
C ARG A 207 -10.66 6.77 16.91
N GLU A 208 -11.09 5.53 16.72
CA GLU A 208 -10.99 4.47 17.74
C GLU A 208 -9.54 4.21 18.16
N ALA A 209 -8.61 4.27 17.21
CA ALA A 209 -7.19 4.12 17.50
C ALA A 209 -6.60 5.29 18.30
N GLY A 210 -7.21 6.49 18.24
CA GLY A 210 -6.80 7.69 18.97
C GLY A 210 -6.30 8.85 18.11
N PHE A 211 -6.44 8.79 16.78
CA PHE A 211 -6.06 9.91 15.91
C PHE A 211 -6.90 11.15 16.18
N GLN A 212 -6.22 12.30 16.31
CA GLN A 212 -6.83 13.58 16.68
C GLN A 212 -7.52 14.26 15.50
N ARG A 213 -6.91 14.21 14.35
CA ARG A 213 -7.40 14.79 13.09
C ARG A 213 -7.50 13.74 12.01
N ILE A 214 -8.53 13.88 11.18
CA ILE A 214 -8.74 13.02 10.01
C ILE A 214 -8.74 13.89 8.77
N THR A 215 -8.00 13.49 7.76
CA THR A 215 -7.94 14.15 6.45
C THR A 215 -8.18 13.13 5.35
N PHE A 216 -9.20 13.34 4.51
CA PHE A 216 -9.47 12.53 3.33
C PHE A 216 -8.79 13.13 2.10
N ARG A 217 -8.22 12.26 1.25
CA ARG A 217 -7.69 12.65 -0.05
C ARG A 217 -8.17 11.70 -1.13
N GLY A 218 -8.41 12.25 -2.31
CA GLY A 218 -8.78 11.48 -3.49
C GLY A 218 -8.56 12.31 -4.75
N ASP A 219 -8.57 11.64 -5.91
CA ASP A 219 -8.52 12.33 -7.19
C ASP A 219 -9.90 12.91 -7.57
N THR A 220 -10.05 13.28 -8.84
CA THR A 220 -11.28 13.89 -9.35
C THR A 220 -12.50 12.98 -9.26
N ASP A 221 -12.31 11.67 -9.36
CA ASP A 221 -13.39 10.69 -9.29
C ASP A 221 -13.96 10.56 -7.87
N PHE A 222 -13.15 10.86 -6.83
CA PHE A 222 -13.52 10.71 -5.42
C PHE A 222 -14.16 11.96 -4.82
N THR A 223 -14.29 13.06 -5.59
CA THR A 223 -14.98 14.28 -5.12
C THR A 223 -16.48 14.09 -5.11
N GLN A 224 -16.97 13.34 -4.14
CA GLN A 224 -18.41 13.07 -3.96
C GLN A 224 -19.05 14.22 -3.18
N THR A 225 -19.37 15.32 -3.86
CA THR A 225 -19.81 16.59 -3.26
C THR A 225 -21.00 16.48 -2.31
N ARG A 226 -21.87 15.48 -2.47
CA ARG A 226 -23.02 15.21 -1.59
C ARG A 226 -22.65 14.86 -0.14
N HIS A 227 -21.39 14.48 0.12
CA HIS A 227 -20.91 14.08 1.45
C HIS A 227 -20.07 15.17 2.14
N LEU A 228 -19.67 16.24 1.44
CA LEU A 228 -18.71 17.23 1.94
C LEU A 228 -19.25 17.99 3.17
N ASP A 229 -20.50 18.44 3.13
CA ASP A 229 -21.10 19.19 4.26
C ASP A 229 -21.16 18.33 5.53
N ARG A 230 -21.45 17.01 5.37
CA ARG A 230 -21.47 16.08 6.49
C ARG A 230 -20.07 15.86 7.06
N TRP A 231 -19.09 15.59 6.23
CA TRP A 231 -17.71 15.40 6.67
C TRP A 231 -17.13 16.65 7.33
N ASP A 232 -17.44 17.84 6.80
CA ASP A 232 -17.05 19.11 7.40
C ASP A 232 -17.71 19.30 8.79
N ALA A 233 -19.00 19.02 8.93
CA ALA A 233 -19.70 19.06 10.20
C ALA A 233 -19.17 18.05 11.24
N GLU A 234 -18.66 16.90 10.80
CA GLU A 234 -18.00 15.88 11.61
C GLU A 234 -16.55 16.23 11.96
N GLY A 235 -16.02 17.37 11.50
CA GLY A 235 -14.66 17.81 11.73
C GLY A 235 -13.61 17.02 10.93
N VAL A 236 -14.03 16.38 9.83
CA VAL A 236 -13.12 15.72 8.88
C VAL A 236 -12.63 16.75 7.87
N ARG A 237 -11.32 16.83 7.72
CA ARG A 237 -10.69 17.64 6.66
C ARG A 237 -10.69 16.86 5.36
N PHE A 238 -10.70 17.55 4.23
CA PHE A 238 -10.57 16.89 2.94
C PHE A 238 -9.82 17.75 1.92
N VAL A 239 -9.16 17.07 0.99
CA VAL A 239 -8.57 17.67 -0.21
C VAL A 239 -8.84 16.72 -1.37
N PHE A 240 -9.76 17.10 -2.25
CA PHE A 240 -10.14 16.32 -3.43
C PHE A 240 -9.81 17.05 -4.73
N GLY A 241 -9.33 16.31 -5.72
CA GLY A 241 -9.20 16.83 -7.07
C GLY A 241 -10.56 17.17 -7.68
N CYS A 242 -10.63 18.15 -8.55
CA CYS A 242 -11.81 18.45 -9.35
C CYS A 242 -11.46 18.57 -10.82
N ASP A 243 -12.35 18.06 -11.68
CA ASP A 243 -12.19 18.19 -13.12
C ASP A 243 -12.15 19.65 -13.55
N ALA A 244 -11.30 19.95 -14.53
CA ALA A 244 -11.21 21.26 -15.15
C ALA A 244 -12.41 21.53 -16.07
N ARG A 245 -13.59 21.71 -15.48
CA ARG A 245 -14.84 22.03 -16.20
C ARG A 245 -14.84 23.49 -16.62
N ALA A 246 -15.58 23.82 -17.68
CA ALA A 246 -15.63 25.15 -18.26
C ALA A 246 -15.98 26.26 -17.25
N ASN A 247 -16.89 25.99 -16.31
CA ASN A 247 -17.23 26.95 -15.25
C ASN A 247 -16.06 27.23 -14.29
N LEU A 248 -15.29 26.21 -13.89
CA LEU A 248 -14.12 26.39 -13.02
C LEU A 248 -12.98 27.10 -13.75
N ILE A 249 -12.76 26.75 -15.03
CA ILE A 249 -11.79 27.43 -15.90
C ILE A 249 -12.15 28.91 -16.02
N GLY A 250 -13.43 29.25 -16.28
CA GLY A 250 -13.89 30.63 -16.37
C GLY A 250 -13.69 31.42 -15.07
N LEU A 251 -13.90 30.79 -13.90
CA LEU A 251 -13.60 31.42 -12.61
C LEU A 251 -12.10 31.64 -12.42
N ALA A 252 -11.26 30.71 -12.82
CA ALA A 252 -9.80 30.86 -12.73
C ALA A 252 -9.26 31.93 -13.68
N ASP A 253 -9.80 32.01 -14.91
CA ASP A 253 -9.43 33.04 -15.89
C ASP A 253 -9.86 34.46 -15.47
N ALA A 254 -10.95 34.57 -14.71
CA ALA A 254 -11.41 35.85 -14.16
C ALA A 254 -10.57 36.38 -12.97
N LEU A 255 -9.66 35.57 -12.42
CA LEU A 255 -8.80 35.98 -11.32
C LEU A 255 -7.78 37.03 -11.81
N SER A 256 -7.59 38.08 -11.01
CA SER A 256 -6.58 39.10 -11.30
C SER A 256 -5.17 38.52 -11.26
N ALA A 257 -4.26 39.07 -12.03
CA ALA A 257 -2.84 38.64 -12.03
C ALA A 257 -2.20 38.64 -10.63
N ARG A 258 -2.67 39.50 -9.74
CA ARG A 258 -2.16 39.60 -8.34
C ARG A 258 -2.61 38.45 -7.45
N ALA A 259 -3.65 37.69 -7.83
CA ALA A 259 -4.15 36.55 -7.08
C ALA A 259 -3.25 35.31 -7.26
N TRP A 260 -2.38 35.32 -8.26
CA TRP A 260 -1.51 34.20 -8.58
C TRP A 260 -0.14 34.35 -7.91
N ALA A 261 0.24 33.34 -7.11
CA ALA A 261 1.59 33.21 -6.54
C ALA A 261 2.38 32.10 -7.28
N PRO A 262 3.69 32.27 -7.49
CA PRO A 262 4.51 31.21 -8.05
C PRO A 262 4.46 29.94 -7.19
N LEU A 263 4.36 28.77 -7.81
CA LEU A 263 4.41 27.48 -7.12
C LEU A 263 5.79 26.84 -7.34
N GLU A 264 6.66 26.97 -6.35
CA GLU A 264 8.00 26.40 -6.39
C GLU A 264 7.99 24.99 -5.83
N ARG A 265 8.37 24.02 -6.66
CA ARG A 265 8.55 22.61 -6.23
C ARG A 265 9.97 22.42 -5.71
N ARG A 266 10.09 22.21 -4.41
CA ARG A 266 11.39 21.84 -3.82
C ARG A 266 11.68 20.38 -4.10
N PRO A 267 12.93 20.00 -4.45
CA PRO A 267 13.31 18.59 -4.57
C PRO A 267 13.10 17.88 -3.22
N ALA A 268 12.53 16.69 -3.26
CA ALA A 268 12.18 15.90 -2.06
C ALA A 268 13.40 15.52 -1.20
N SER A 269 14.62 15.55 -1.77
CA SER A 269 15.88 15.38 -1.03
C SER A 269 16.99 16.22 -1.65
N ALA A 270 17.77 16.90 -0.82
CA ALA A 270 19.05 17.45 -1.24
C ALA A 270 20.02 16.29 -1.43
N VAL A 271 20.27 15.91 -2.67
CA VAL A 271 21.31 14.93 -2.98
C VAL A 271 22.66 15.56 -2.70
N ARG A 272 23.32 15.20 -1.59
CA ARG A 272 24.66 15.64 -1.20
C ARG A 272 25.77 14.86 -1.91
N THR A 273 25.55 14.44 -3.12
CA THR A 273 26.60 13.80 -3.94
C THR A 273 27.10 14.81 -4.95
N GLU A 274 28.40 14.78 -5.25
CA GLU A 274 28.95 15.53 -6.38
C GLU A 274 28.09 15.31 -7.60
N PRO A 275 27.75 16.37 -8.37
CA PRO A 275 26.89 16.23 -9.52
C PRO A 275 27.54 15.24 -10.48
N ARG A 276 26.99 14.03 -10.58
CA ARG A 276 27.33 13.13 -11.68
C ARG A 276 27.04 13.89 -12.97
N GLN A 277 27.95 13.83 -13.92
CA GLN A 277 27.62 14.28 -15.28
C GLN A 277 26.34 13.59 -15.69
N ARG A 278 25.26 14.37 -15.85
CA ARG A 278 24.00 13.80 -16.32
C ARG A 278 24.26 13.22 -17.70
N PRO A 279 23.88 11.96 -17.95
CA PRO A 279 23.93 11.43 -19.28
C PRO A 279 23.08 12.32 -20.22
N VAL A 280 23.49 12.39 -21.48
CA VAL A 280 22.72 13.12 -22.51
C VAL A 280 21.25 12.67 -22.46
N ASN A 281 20.33 13.62 -22.45
CA ASN A 281 18.91 13.32 -22.48
C ASN A 281 18.55 12.76 -23.87
N VAL A 282 18.58 11.43 -23.97
CA VAL A 282 18.32 10.71 -25.23
C VAL A 282 16.92 11.03 -25.76
N LYS A 283 15.95 11.25 -24.88
CA LYS A 283 14.58 11.64 -25.28
C LYS A 283 14.58 12.99 -26.00
N GLU A 284 15.27 13.99 -25.47
CA GLU A 284 15.37 15.31 -26.12
C GLU A 284 16.09 15.23 -27.48
N ALA A 285 17.18 14.47 -27.56
CA ALA A 285 17.89 14.25 -28.82
C ALA A 285 16.99 13.58 -29.89
N ILE A 286 16.17 12.60 -29.50
CA ILE A 286 15.22 11.95 -30.42
C ILE A 286 14.09 12.90 -30.83
N ILE A 287 13.57 13.71 -29.89
CA ILE A 287 12.54 14.70 -30.19
C ILE A 287 13.04 15.71 -31.20
N GLY A 288 14.24 16.27 -31.02
CA GLY A 288 14.86 17.19 -31.96
C GLY A 288 15.12 16.56 -33.31
N ALA A 289 15.75 15.37 -33.35
CA ALA A 289 16.11 14.67 -34.59
C ALA A 289 14.90 14.18 -35.44
N ARG A 290 13.76 13.87 -34.80
CA ARG A 290 12.57 13.32 -35.44
C ARG A 290 11.36 14.26 -35.44
N GLU A 291 11.54 15.49 -34.97
CA GLU A 291 10.52 16.53 -34.90
C GLU A 291 9.23 16.07 -34.18
N PHE A 292 9.37 15.26 -33.12
CA PHE A 292 8.22 14.85 -32.33
C PHE A 292 7.66 16.01 -31.51
N LYS A 293 6.34 15.98 -31.33
CA LYS A 293 5.64 16.92 -30.44
C LYS A 293 6.06 16.68 -28.98
N ASN A 294 6.47 17.75 -28.32
CA ASN A 294 6.88 17.73 -26.92
C ASN A 294 6.13 18.78 -26.12
N PHE A 295 6.03 18.56 -24.80
CA PHE A 295 5.39 19.45 -23.84
C PHE A 295 6.40 19.80 -22.75
N ARG A 296 6.72 21.07 -22.61
CA ARG A 296 7.65 21.55 -21.59
C ARG A 296 6.91 22.44 -20.59
N LEU A 297 7.03 22.11 -19.30
CA LEU A 297 6.50 22.94 -18.24
C LEU A 297 7.39 24.18 -18.05
N GLU A 298 6.85 25.36 -18.31
CA GLU A 298 7.55 26.63 -18.20
C GLU A 298 7.40 27.25 -16.81
N ALA A 299 6.17 27.27 -16.29
CA ALA A 299 5.86 27.86 -15.00
C ALA A 299 4.63 27.21 -14.36
N GLU A 300 4.60 27.22 -13.03
CA GLU A 300 3.43 26.88 -12.23
C GLU A 300 3.07 28.06 -11.34
N ALA A 301 1.79 28.35 -11.23
CA ALA A 301 1.27 29.35 -10.30
C ALA A 301 0.04 28.80 -9.59
N VAL A 302 -0.17 29.24 -8.34
CA VAL A 302 -1.30 28.83 -7.51
C VAL A 302 -2.13 30.04 -7.14
N ALA A 303 -3.45 29.86 -7.15
CA ALA A 303 -4.42 30.85 -6.67
C ALA A 303 -5.55 30.13 -5.94
N GLU A 304 -6.49 30.87 -5.37
CA GLU A 304 -7.64 30.31 -4.66
C GLU A 304 -8.88 31.20 -4.80
N PHE A 305 -10.04 30.59 -4.69
CA PHE A 305 -11.32 31.29 -4.66
C PHE A 305 -12.38 30.47 -3.91
N ALA A 306 -13.47 31.10 -3.50
CA ALA A 306 -14.61 30.39 -2.91
C ALA A 306 -15.43 29.73 -4.02
N TYR A 307 -15.79 28.47 -3.81
CA TYR A 307 -16.63 27.72 -4.74
C TYR A 307 -17.67 26.90 -3.99
N GLN A 308 -18.92 26.98 -4.40
CA GLN A 308 -20.00 26.18 -3.84
C GLN A 308 -20.44 25.12 -4.86
N PRO A 309 -20.12 23.83 -4.62
CA PRO A 309 -20.71 22.75 -5.41
C PRO A 309 -22.23 22.73 -5.28
N VAL A 310 -22.92 22.34 -6.35
CA VAL A 310 -24.42 22.35 -6.38
C VAL A 310 -25.03 21.49 -5.26
N ALA A 311 -24.38 20.43 -4.86
CA ALA A 311 -24.85 19.54 -3.80
C ALA A 311 -24.52 20.01 -2.38
N CYS A 312 -23.81 21.13 -2.21
CA CYS A 312 -23.38 21.65 -0.92
C CYS A 312 -24.19 22.85 -0.50
N ALA A 313 -24.50 22.94 0.80
CA ALA A 313 -25.21 24.07 1.40
C ALA A 313 -24.29 25.29 1.63
N GLN A 314 -22.96 25.08 1.66
CA GLN A 314 -21.98 26.12 1.94
C GLN A 314 -20.83 26.13 0.92
N PRO A 315 -20.16 27.30 0.76
CA PRO A 315 -18.97 27.37 -0.10
C PRO A 315 -17.75 26.76 0.59
N TYR A 316 -16.93 26.12 -0.22
CA TYR A 316 -15.63 25.61 0.14
C TYR A 316 -14.52 26.37 -0.56
N ARG A 317 -13.30 26.14 -0.14
CA ARG A 317 -12.10 26.72 -0.74
C ARG A 317 -11.69 25.90 -1.95
N MET A 318 -11.62 26.55 -3.11
CA MET A 318 -11.06 25.98 -4.33
C MET A 318 -9.64 26.52 -4.52
N VAL A 319 -8.66 25.63 -4.47
CA VAL A 319 -7.27 25.94 -4.81
C VAL A 319 -7.03 25.53 -6.25
N VAL A 320 -6.47 26.42 -7.06
CA VAL A 320 -6.23 26.18 -8.49
C VAL A 320 -4.74 26.35 -8.82
N VAL A 321 -4.20 25.35 -9.54
CA VAL A 321 -2.86 25.41 -10.12
C VAL A 321 -2.98 25.70 -11.59
N ARG A 322 -2.31 26.75 -12.06
CA ARG A 322 -2.15 27.09 -13.47
C ARG A 322 -0.76 26.67 -13.93
N LYS A 323 -0.71 25.78 -14.90
CA LYS A 323 0.52 25.36 -15.56
C LYS A 323 0.62 26.01 -16.93
N ASN A 324 1.71 26.73 -17.16
CA ASN A 324 2.09 27.19 -18.49
C ASN A 324 2.97 26.11 -19.14
N ILE A 325 2.53 25.58 -20.25
CA ILE A 325 3.17 24.48 -20.96
C ILE A 325 3.47 24.96 -22.36
N SER A 326 4.76 25.04 -22.73
CA SER A 326 5.12 25.22 -24.14
C SER A 326 4.90 23.92 -24.92
N VAL A 327 4.27 24.06 -26.06
CA VAL A 327 4.11 22.99 -27.05
C VAL A 327 5.17 23.18 -28.10
N GLU A 328 6.07 22.22 -28.21
CA GLU A 328 7.23 22.22 -29.09
C GLU A 328 7.10 21.13 -30.16
N GLN A 329 7.70 21.34 -31.34
CA GLN A 329 7.87 20.32 -32.36
C GLN A 329 9.33 20.32 -32.83
N GLY A 330 10.06 19.25 -32.46
CA GLY A 330 11.51 19.27 -32.53
C GLY A 330 12.05 20.40 -31.63
N ASP A 331 12.85 21.30 -32.21
CA ASP A 331 13.40 22.47 -31.53
C ASP A 331 12.54 23.74 -31.67
N GLN A 332 11.39 23.66 -32.38
CA GLN A 332 10.51 24.80 -32.60
C GLN A 332 9.41 24.87 -31.53
N ARG A 333 9.30 26.01 -30.85
CA ARG A 333 8.15 26.34 -30.01
C ARG A 333 6.98 26.77 -30.89
N LEU A 334 5.84 26.05 -30.77
CA LEU A 334 4.66 26.33 -31.55
C LEU A 334 3.73 27.35 -30.86
N PHE A 335 3.33 27.05 -29.63
CA PHE A 335 2.45 27.89 -28.82
C PHE A 335 2.51 27.50 -27.36
N ASP A 336 1.95 28.35 -26.50
CA ASP A 336 1.77 28.08 -25.07
C ASP A 336 0.36 27.57 -24.81
N GLN A 337 0.26 26.55 -23.98
CA GLN A 337 -0.99 25.98 -23.49
C GLN A 337 -1.10 26.16 -22.00
N ILE A 338 -2.19 26.75 -21.53
CA ILE A 338 -2.51 26.81 -20.11
C ILE A 338 -3.33 25.60 -19.74
N ARG A 339 -2.93 24.91 -18.65
CA ARG A 339 -3.70 23.84 -18.02
C ARG A 339 -3.98 24.16 -16.57
N TYR A 340 -5.22 23.91 -16.13
CA TYR A 340 -5.67 24.12 -14.77
C TYR A 340 -5.86 22.78 -14.05
N PHE A 341 -5.49 22.77 -12.76
CA PHE A 341 -5.76 21.66 -11.84
C PHE A 341 -6.43 22.23 -10.60
N PHE A 342 -7.56 21.68 -10.22
CA PHE A 342 -8.39 22.20 -9.15
C PHE A 342 -8.43 21.25 -7.97
N TYR A 343 -8.37 21.80 -6.75
CA TYR A 343 -8.45 21.06 -5.49
C TYR A 343 -9.49 21.73 -4.58
N LEU A 344 -10.52 20.97 -4.19
CA LEU A 344 -11.56 21.41 -3.28
C LEU A 344 -11.20 20.98 -1.85
N THR A 345 -11.27 21.91 -0.90
CA THR A 345 -10.91 21.66 0.49
C THR A 345 -11.74 22.52 1.46
N ASN A 346 -11.98 21.99 2.67
CA ASN A 346 -12.53 22.75 3.80
C ASN A 346 -11.41 23.35 4.68
N ASP A 347 -10.14 23.12 4.37
CA ASP A 347 -9.03 23.75 5.09
C ASP A 347 -8.85 25.21 4.66
N ARG A 348 -9.21 26.11 5.57
CA ARG A 348 -9.13 27.57 5.33
C ARG A 348 -7.84 28.21 5.84
N GLN A 349 -6.97 27.46 6.53
CA GLN A 349 -5.80 28.01 7.23
C GLN A 349 -4.49 27.68 6.52
N THR A 350 -4.37 26.48 5.97
CA THR A 350 -3.15 26.03 5.32
C THR A 350 -2.89 26.83 4.03
N PRO A 351 -1.66 27.31 3.77
CA PRO A 351 -1.33 28.03 2.52
C PRO A 351 -1.69 27.23 1.27
N ALA A 352 -2.15 27.89 0.20
CA ALA A 352 -2.59 27.25 -1.04
C ALA A 352 -1.54 26.31 -1.64
N ALA A 353 -0.26 26.72 -1.65
CA ALA A 353 0.84 25.87 -2.10
C ALA A 353 0.96 24.57 -1.27
N ALA A 354 0.75 24.63 0.04
CA ALA A 354 0.81 23.47 0.91
C ALA A 354 -0.37 22.52 0.67
N ILE A 355 -1.57 23.04 0.38
CA ILE A 355 -2.73 22.23 -0.06
C ILE A 355 -2.41 21.49 -1.36
N VAL A 356 -1.77 22.15 -2.33
CA VAL A 356 -1.35 21.50 -3.58
C VAL A 356 -0.36 20.37 -3.31
N PHE A 357 0.61 20.56 -2.42
CA PHE A 357 1.56 19.51 -2.06
C PHE A 357 0.88 18.36 -1.32
N LEU A 358 -0.01 18.67 -0.37
CA LEU A 358 -0.82 17.64 0.32
C LEU A 358 -1.64 16.81 -0.65
N ALA A 359 -2.29 17.43 -1.64
CA ALA A 359 -3.04 16.73 -2.68
C ALA A 359 -2.11 15.86 -3.57
N ASN A 360 -0.92 16.39 -3.94
CA ASN A 360 0.03 15.66 -4.78
C ASN A 360 0.71 14.48 -4.05
N ASP A 361 0.86 14.54 -2.73
CA ASP A 361 1.37 13.42 -1.93
C ASP A 361 0.47 12.17 -2.02
N ARG A 362 -0.74 12.30 -2.55
CA ARG A 362 -1.59 11.16 -2.95
C ARG A 362 -0.91 10.22 -3.96
N CYS A 363 0.11 10.67 -4.71
CA CYS A 363 0.93 9.79 -5.55
C CYS A 363 1.52 8.60 -4.76
N ASN A 364 1.62 8.69 -3.43
CA ASN A 364 1.99 7.56 -2.57
C ASN A 364 0.94 6.44 -2.58
N GLN A 365 -0.34 6.73 -2.86
CA GLN A 365 -1.39 5.73 -3.04
C GLN A 365 -1.15 4.89 -4.32
N GLU A 366 -0.70 5.51 -5.40
CA GLU A 366 -0.31 4.80 -6.62
C GLU A 366 0.86 3.85 -6.35
N ASN A 367 1.83 4.28 -5.52
CA ASN A 367 2.92 3.41 -5.07
C ASN A 367 2.40 2.24 -4.23
N LEU A 368 1.48 2.47 -3.30
CA LEU A 368 0.86 1.38 -2.53
C LEU A 368 0.15 0.38 -3.45
N ILE A 369 -0.63 0.88 -4.41
CA ILE A 369 -1.32 0.03 -5.39
C ILE A 369 -0.31 -0.81 -6.19
N ASP A 370 0.82 -0.22 -6.61
CA ASP A 370 1.89 -0.97 -7.27
C ASP A 370 2.48 -2.06 -6.36
N GLN A 371 2.72 -1.76 -5.08
CA GLN A 371 3.14 -2.76 -4.11
C GLN A 371 2.09 -3.87 -3.93
N LEU A 372 0.79 -3.54 -3.87
CA LEU A 372 -0.29 -4.54 -3.80
C LEU A 372 -0.34 -5.43 -5.06
N LYS A 373 -0.03 -4.89 -6.23
CA LYS A 373 0.15 -5.67 -7.46
C LYS A 373 1.36 -6.62 -7.35
N ARG A 374 2.47 -6.14 -6.81
CA ARG A 374 3.70 -6.95 -6.59
C ARG A 374 3.49 -8.10 -5.60
N VAL A 375 2.76 -7.87 -4.51
CA VAL A 375 2.36 -8.95 -3.58
C VAL A 375 1.33 -9.90 -4.18
N GLY A 376 0.87 -9.64 -5.39
CA GLY A 376 -0.08 -10.49 -6.11
C GLY A 376 -1.52 -10.37 -5.62
N ALA A 377 -1.87 -9.35 -4.84
CA ALA A 377 -3.23 -9.11 -4.36
C ALA A 377 -4.24 -8.92 -5.51
N THR A 378 -3.78 -8.40 -6.65
CA THR A 378 -4.61 -8.18 -7.84
C THR A 378 -4.56 -9.31 -8.87
N ARG A 379 -3.98 -10.46 -8.56
CA ARG A 379 -3.87 -11.59 -9.52
C ARG A 379 -5.15 -12.34 -9.76
N MET A 380 -6.09 -12.26 -8.82
CA MET A 380 -7.42 -12.87 -8.94
C MET A 380 -7.36 -14.34 -9.38
N PRO A 381 -6.72 -15.27 -8.61
CA PRO A 381 -6.41 -16.62 -9.08
C PRO A 381 -7.61 -17.57 -9.06
N VAL A 382 -8.73 -17.19 -8.44
CA VAL A 382 -9.93 -18.00 -8.29
C VAL A 382 -11.05 -17.54 -9.23
N ASP A 383 -12.23 -18.12 -9.14
CA ASP A 383 -13.26 -18.08 -10.18
C ASP A 383 -14.39 -17.08 -9.92
N THR A 384 -14.70 -16.70 -8.66
CA THR A 384 -15.78 -15.77 -8.36
C THR A 384 -15.29 -14.40 -7.89
N LEU A 385 -16.15 -13.39 -7.96
CA LEU A 385 -15.86 -12.04 -7.46
C LEU A 385 -15.48 -12.08 -5.97
N LEU A 386 -16.25 -12.79 -5.16
CA LEU A 386 -16.08 -12.86 -3.71
C LEU A 386 -14.84 -13.69 -3.33
N SER A 387 -14.61 -14.82 -3.98
CA SER A 387 -13.41 -15.63 -3.73
C SER A 387 -12.11 -14.88 -4.08
N ASN A 388 -12.13 -14.08 -5.15
CA ASN A 388 -11.00 -13.22 -5.51
C ASN A 388 -10.86 -12.05 -4.53
N TRP A 389 -11.96 -11.53 -3.97
CA TRP A 389 -11.89 -10.50 -2.92
C TRP A 389 -11.26 -11.06 -1.64
N ALA A 390 -11.68 -12.24 -1.19
CA ALA A 390 -11.06 -12.92 -0.05
C ALA A 390 -9.55 -13.13 -0.28
N TYR A 391 -9.16 -13.66 -1.45
CA TYR A 391 -7.75 -13.81 -1.81
C TYR A 391 -6.99 -12.50 -1.79
N MET A 392 -7.55 -11.43 -2.33
CA MET A 392 -6.94 -10.10 -2.36
C MET A 392 -6.60 -9.60 -0.95
N VAL A 393 -7.53 -9.75 -0.01
CA VAL A 393 -7.33 -9.35 1.40
C VAL A 393 -6.22 -10.19 2.05
N MET A 394 -6.22 -11.52 1.82
CA MET A 394 -5.21 -12.42 2.37
C MET A 394 -3.81 -12.15 1.79
N ALA A 395 -3.71 -11.92 0.49
CA ALA A 395 -2.43 -11.60 -0.15
C ALA A 395 -1.89 -10.23 0.31
N ALA A 396 -2.76 -9.22 0.42
CA ALA A 396 -2.40 -7.89 0.91
C ALA A 396 -1.93 -7.89 2.38
N LEU A 397 -2.30 -8.90 3.16
CA LEU A 397 -1.82 -9.05 4.54
C LEU A 397 -0.29 -9.18 4.61
N ALA A 398 0.35 -9.71 3.56
CA ALA A 398 1.82 -9.75 3.49
C ALA A 398 2.44 -8.35 3.56
N TRP A 399 1.87 -7.36 2.87
CA TRP A 399 2.27 -5.95 2.96
C TRP A 399 1.97 -5.36 4.34
N THR A 400 0.82 -5.68 4.91
CA THR A 400 0.44 -5.25 6.27
C THR A 400 1.42 -5.77 7.32
N LEU A 401 1.86 -7.02 7.21
CA LEU A 401 2.86 -7.61 8.11
C LEU A 401 4.23 -6.91 8.00
N GLN A 402 4.64 -6.46 6.81
CA GLN A 402 5.82 -5.60 6.65
C GLN A 402 5.66 -4.29 7.43
N ALA A 403 4.52 -3.60 7.29
CA ALA A 403 4.25 -2.36 8.01
C ALA A 403 4.28 -2.59 9.54
N TRP A 404 3.65 -3.66 10.03
CA TRP A 404 3.65 -3.99 11.45
C TRP A 404 5.03 -4.36 11.97
N PHE A 405 5.83 -5.10 11.20
CA PHE A 405 7.22 -5.34 11.56
C PHE A 405 7.99 -4.03 11.73
N ALA A 406 7.84 -3.10 10.78
CA ALA A 406 8.47 -1.79 10.86
C ALA A 406 7.98 -0.98 12.08
N LEU A 407 6.66 -0.94 12.33
CA LEU A 407 6.08 -0.22 13.46
C LEU A 407 6.51 -0.79 14.82
N ARG A 408 6.84 -2.08 14.89
CA ARG A 408 7.35 -2.74 16.11
C ARG A 408 8.85 -2.54 16.34
N LEU A 409 9.60 -1.96 15.41
CA LEU A 409 11.02 -1.65 15.62
C LEU A 409 11.17 -0.59 16.74
N PRO A 410 12.12 -0.80 17.69
CA PRO A 410 12.31 0.12 18.80
C PRO A 410 12.90 1.47 18.31
N GLU A 411 12.50 2.55 18.99
CA GLU A 411 13.01 3.92 18.74
C GLU A 411 13.71 4.50 19.99
N THR A 412 14.01 3.68 20.99
CA THR A 412 14.56 4.11 22.27
C THR A 412 16.05 3.76 22.41
N GLY A 413 16.72 4.34 23.43
CA GLY A 413 18.10 4.05 23.75
C GLY A 413 19.10 5.06 23.15
N ARG A 414 20.40 4.76 23.30
CA ARG A 414 21.51 5.64 22.88
C ARG A 414 21.46 6.05 21.40
N TRP A 415 20.85 5.23 20.56
CA TRP A 415 20.80 5.41 19.10
C TRP A 415 19.38 5.71 18.60
N ALA A 416 18.53 6.31 19.44
CA ALA A 416 17.12 6.58 19.14
C ALA A 416 16.90 7.25 17.76
N SER A 417 17.66 8.31 17.43
CA SER A 417 17.53 9.02 16.14
C SER A 417 17.83 8.10 14.94
N ARG A 418 18.85 7.24 15.06
CA ARG A 418 19.18 6.24 14.03
C ARG A 418 18.07 5.20 13.92
N TYR A 419 17.57 4.70 15.03
CA TYR A 419 16.51 3.68 15.07
C TYR A 419 15.20 4.22 14.48
N ALA A 420 14.85 5.46 14.78
CA ALA A 420 13.72 6.13 14.14
C ALA A 420 13.89 6.30 12.63
N ALA A 421 15.10 6.60 12.14
CA ALA A 421 15.40 6.64 10.72
C ALA A 421 15.31 5.27 10.04
N GLU A 422 15.85 4.23 10.68
CA GLU A 422 15.76 2.83 10.22
C GLU A 422 14.30 2.37 10.14
N LYS A 423 13.49 2.62 11.18
CA LYS A 423 12.06 2.32 11.21
C LYS A 423 11.31 3.01 10.06
N ARG A 424 11.53 4.31 9.85
CA ARG A 424 10.92 5.03 8.70
C ARG A 424 11.34 4.45 7.36
N THR A 425 12.60 4.03 7.22
CA THR A 425 13.10 3.41 5.99
C THR A 425 12.44 2.07 5.74
N VAL A 426 12.31 1.21 6.76
CA VAL A 426 11.65 -0.10 6.64
C VAL A 426 10.16 0.06 6.34
N LEU A 427 9.49 1.02 6.97
CA LEU A 427 8.06 1.30 6.74
C LEU A 427 7.76 1.72 5.29
N ARG A 428 8.71 2.42 4.64
CA ARG A 428 8.60 2.89 3.24
C ARG A 428 9.34 2.02 2.24
N MET A 429 9.86 0.88 2.70
CA MET A 429 10.65 0.00 1.85
C MET A 429 9.75 -0.71 0.84
N GLU A 430 10.19 -0.78 -0.42
CA GLU A 430 9.51 -1.59 -1.41
C GLU A 430 9.46 -3.06 -0.98
N PHE A 431 8.35 -3.73 -1.28
CA PHE A 431 8.08 -5.09 -0.82
C PHE A 431 9.19 -6.07 -1.17
N THR A 432 9.65 -6.06 -2.42
CA THR A 432 10.76 -6.95 -2.85
C THR A 432 12.05 -6.70 -2.06
N THR A 433 12.36 -5.44 -1.77
CA THR A 433 13.52 -5.08 -0.95
C THR A 433 13.35 -5.58 0.48
N PHE A 434 12.13 -5.45 1.04
CA PHE A 434 11.80 -5.98 2.36
C PHE A 434 11.96 -7.51 2.41
N LEU A 435 11.48 -8.23 1.40
CA LEU A 435 11.65 -9.69 1.34
C LEU A 435 13.13 -10.08 1.43
N HIS A 436 13.98 -9.46 0.63
CA HIS A 436 15.43 -9.76 0.63
C HIS A 436 16.14 -9.32 1.92
N ALA A 437 15.66 -8.26 2.56
CA ALA A 437 16.26 -7.74 3.79
C ALA A 437 15.86 -8.53 5.05
N PHE A 438 14.63 -9.06 5.10
CA PHE A 438 14.02 -9.53 6.36
C PHE A 438 13.40 -10.92 6.28
N VAL A 439 13.05 -11.45 5.11
CA VAL A 439 12.37 -12.74 4.98
C VAL A 439 13.21 -13.78 4.26
N LEU A 440 13.71 -13.46 3.06
CA LEU A 440 14.52 -14.37 2.25
C LEU A 440 15.98 -14.39 2.74
N LEU A 441 16.13 -14.73 4.01
CA LEU A 441 17.42 -14.83 4.68
C LEU A 441 17.85 -16.30 4.72
N PRO A 442 18.94 -16.68 4.04
CA PRO A 442 19.43 -18.04 4.12
C PRO A 442 19.94 -18.34 5.53
N VAL A 443 19.42 -19.41 6.12
CA VAL A 443 19.76 -19.84 7.47
C VAL A 443 20.08 -21.32 7.53
N GLN A 444 21.01 -21.69 8.42
CA GLN A 444 21.13 -23.04 8.93
C GLN A 444 20.24 -23.19 10.17
N VAL A 445 19.42 -24.21 10.19
CA VAL A 445 18.56 -24.52 11.34
C VAL A 445 19.19 -25.62 12.17
N VAL A 446 19.47 -25.34 13.45
CA VAL A 446 20.02 -26.28 14.42
C VAL A 446 18.97 -26.55 15.48
N ARG A 447 18.56 -27.81 15.60
CA ARG A 447 17.65 -28.25 16.66
C ARG A 447 18.45 -28.69 17.89
N THR A 448 18.20 -28.07 19.00
CA THR A 448 18.66 -28.52 20.32
C THR A 448 17.47 -29.12 21.10
N SER A 449 17.71 -29.72 22.27
CA SER A 449 16.64 -30.32 23.08
C SER A 449 15.50 -29.35 23.47
N ARG A 450 15.75 -28.04 23.42
CA ARG A 450 14.79 -27.02 23.89
C ARG A 450 14.56 -25.86 22.91
N ARG A 451 15.32 -25.75 21.81
CA ARG A 451 15.28 -24.57 20.92
C ARG A 451 15.55 -24.97 19.47
N LEU A 452 14.87 -24.28 18.57
CA LEU A 452 15.27 -24.16 17.17
C LEU A 452 16.11 -22.89 17.03
N VAL A 453 17.35 -23.04 16.59
CA VAL A 453 18.30 -21.94 16.41
C VAL A 453 18.49 -21.68 14.91
N PHE A 454 18.09 -20.52 14.45
CA PHE A 454 18.27 -20.07 13.08
C PHE A 454 19.59 -19.30 12.98
N ARG A 455 20.61 -19.88 12.37
CA ARG A 455 21.91 -19.25 12.13
C ARG A 455 21.91 -18.58 10.78
N LEU A 456 21.96 -17.25 10.76
CA LEU A 456 22.05 -16.48 9.51
C LEU A 456 23.36 -16.80 8.79
N LEU A 457 23.28 -17.23 7.53
CA LEU A 457 24.45 -17.65 6.73
C LEU A 457 25.04 -16.54 5.87
N ALA A 458 24.25 -15.51 5.59
CA ALA A 458 24.67 -14.39 4.77
C ALA A 458 24.59 -13.09 5.58
N TRP A 459 25.60 -12.23 5.34
CA TRP A 459 25.55 -10.87 5.85
C TRP A 459 24.67 -10.00 4.94
N ASN A 460 23.83 -9.17 5.56
CA ASN A 460 23.16 -8.08 4.87
C ASN A 460 23.15 -6.81 5.76
N PRO A 461 23.01 -5.61 5.17
CA PRO A 461 23.05 -4.34 5.91
C PRO A 461 21.96 -4.21 6.97
N TRP A 462 20.86 -4.96 6.84
CA TRP A 462 19.68 -4.92 7.70
C TRP A 462 19.70 -5.96 8.83
N GLN A 463 20.72 -6.80 8.90
CA GLN A 463 20.81 -7.91 9.86
C GLN A 463 20.66 -7.43 11.31
N ALA A 464 21.31 -6.31 11.67
CA ALA A 464 21.19 -5.75 13.00
C ALA A 464 19.76 -5.22 13.31
N VAL A 465 19.08 -4.69 12.29
CA VAL A 465 17.67 -4.24 12.40
C VAL A 465 16.76 -5.44 12.55
N PHE A 466 16.97 -6.50 11.77
CA PHE A 466 16.23 -7.76 11.88
C PHE A 466 16.32 -8.36 13.28
N LEU A 467 17.53 -8.51 13.83
CA LEU A 467 17.73 -9.08 15.16
C LEU A 467 17.05 -8.24 16.24
N ARG A 468 17.16 -6.90 16.19
CA ARG A 468 16.44 -6.03 17.13
C ARG A 468 14.91 -6.16 17.01
N GLY A 469 14.40 -6.31 15.78
CA GLY A 469 12.99 -6.59 15.56
C GLY A 469 12.55 -7.90 16.21
N VAL A 470 13.33 -8.96 16.03
CA VAL A 470 13.05 -10.28 16.67
C VAL A 470 13.13 -10.19 18.20
N ASP A 471 14.14 -9.50 18.74
CA ASP A 471 14.24 -9.30 20.20
C ASP A 471 13.01 -8.56 20.76
N GLN A 472 12.46 -7.61 20.01
CA GLN A 472 11.24 -6.89 20.41
C GLN A 472 10.00 -7.78 20.45
N LEU A 473 9.92 -8.83 19.64
CA LEU A 473 8.79 -9.78 19.65
C LEU A 473 8.77 -10.66 20.90
N HIS A 474 9.86 -10.73 21.64
CA HIS A 474 9.91 -11.45 22.94
C HIS A 474 9.48 -10.58 24.14
N GLN A 475 9.22 -9.30 23.92
CA GLN A 475 8.75 -8.38 24.95
C GLN A 475 7.23 -8.26 24.90
N PRO A 476 6.52 -8.14 26.05
CA PRO A 476 5.07 -7.98 26.03
C PRO A 476 4.65 -6.73 25.25
N LEU A 477 3.46 -6.80 24.64
CA LEU A 477 2.81 -5.62 24.05
C LEU A 477 2.37 -4.69 25.19
N HIS A 478 2.95 -3.50 25.23
CA HIS A 478 2.47 -2.41 26.07
C HIS A 478 1.57 -1.54 25.20
N CYS A 479 0.24 -1.68 25.35
CA CYS A 479 -0.77 -0.86 24.68
C CYS A 479 -1.20 0.29 25.57
#